data_3889fbe5036efd0692dee0f114bae7c2
#
_entry.id   3889fbe5036efd0692dee0f114bae7c2
#
_cell.length_a   1.000
_cell.length_b   1.000
_cell.length_c   1.000
_cell.angle_alpha   90.00
_cell.angle_beta   90.00
_cell.angle_gamma   90.00
#
_symmetry.space_group_name_H-M   'P 1'
#
loop_
_entity.id
_entity.type
_entity.pdbx_description
1 polymer ?
#
loop_
_entity_poly.entity_id
_entity_poly.type
_entity_poly.pdbx_seq_one_letter_code
_entity_poly.pdbx_strand_id
1 'polypeptide(L)'
;KTVPVGILGTAEDATLGLIVTGPNVETAMAFAKAAEKELRTIPGATEIELSVEDGNPEVNVQVDRDKMAALGLSLQTVGMTMQTAFSGNTDGKFRAGEYEYDINIKYNAFDRKSIEDVSNLIFINDRGEQIKLIQFATVSESSGPSELERRDKSASVTVKGQNVGVASGTIVSQWQEKIDKLEKPTGVDYIWGGDMENQSEGFGTLGIALLAAIILVYLVMVS
;
A
#
# COMPACT_ATOMS: atom_id res chain seq x y z
N LYS A 1 -2.84 1.95 30.27
CA LYS A 1 -1.60 2.28 29.49
C LYS A 1 -2.03 2.35 28.04
N THR A 2 -2.29 3.53 27.56
CA THR A 2 -2.49 3.82 26.15
C THR A 2 -1.14 3.70 25.47
N VAL A 3 -1.00 2.69 24.63
CA VAL A 3 0.11 2.61 23.67
C VAL A 3 -0.22 3.65 22.60
N PRO A 4 0.65 4.63 22.30
CA PRO A 4 0.43 5.49 21.16
C PRO A 4 0.43 4.59 19.92
N VAL A 5 -0.60 4.68 19.11
CA VAL A 5 -0.62 4.15 17.74
C VAL A 5 0.48 4.92 17.01
N GLY A 6 1.65 4.29 16.89
CA GLY A 6 2.75 4.86 16.13
C GLY A 6 2.27 5.01 14.69
N ILE A 7 2.35 6.23 14.21
CA ILE A 7 2.45 6.56 12.78
C ILE A 7 3.35 5.49 12.17
N LEU A 8 2.88 4.85 11.11
CA LEU A 8 3.56 3.82 10.32
C LEU A 8 5.07 4.06 10.31
N GLY A 9 5.80 3.31 11.14
CA GLY A 9 7.24 3.37 11.18
C GLY A 9 7.79 3.04 9.80
N THR A 10 8.68 3.84 9.32
CA THR A 10 9.43 3.55 8.10
C THR A 10 10.20 2.23 8.28
N ALA A 11 10.71 1.64 7.21
CA ALA A 11 11.55 0.43 7.31
C ALA A 11 12.75 0.60 8.28
N GLU A 12 13.06 1.85 8.64
CA GLU A 12 14.11 2.27 9.56
C GLU A 12 13.81 1.95 11.04
N ASP A 13 12.53 1.81 11.43
CA ASP A 13 12.13 1.50 12.81
C ASP A 13 12.05 -0.01 13.11
N ALA A 14 12.11 -0.87 12.09
CA ALA A 14 12.10 -2.32 12.23
C ALA A 14 13.52 -2.88 12.34
N THR A 15 13.74 -3.83 13.26
CA THR A 15 15.06 -4.49 13.39
C THR A 15 15.35 -5.46 12.25
N LEU A 16 14.28 -6.03 11.67
CA LEU A 16 14.33 -6.91 10.51
C LEU A 16 13.56 -6.22 9.37
N GLY A 17 14.19 -6.04 8.23
CA GLY A 17 13.59 -5.42 7.05
C GLY A 17 14.04 -6.09 5.76
N LEU A 18 13.10 -6.37 4.85
CA LEU A 18 13.38 -6.81 3.49
C LEU A 18 12.52 -5.96 2.55
N ILE A 19 13.15 -5.14 1.74
CA ILE A 19 12.50 -4.28 0.78
C ILE A 19 12.55 -4.99 -0.57
N VAL A 20 11.39 -5.39 -1.05
CA VAL A 20 11.22 -6.06 -2.35
C VAL A 20 10.77 -5.03 -3.37
N THR A 21 11.46 -4.95 -4.50
CA THR A 21 11.11 -4.07 -5.62
C THR A 21 10.74 -4.89 -6.85
N GLY A 22 9.81 -4.40 -7.64
CA GLY A 22 9.34 -5.12 -8.83
C GLY A 22 8.77 -4.20 -9.91
N PRO A 23 8.51 -4.74 -11.11
CA PRO A 23 7.94 -3.98 -12.21
C PRO A 23 6.50 -3.51 -11.92
N ASN A 24 5.77 -4.26 -11.10
CA ASN A 24 4.45 -3.92 -10.58
C ASN A 24 4.28 -4.39 -9.13
N VAL A 25 3.25 -3.89 -8.46
CA VAL A 25 2.98 -4.19 -7.05
C VAL A 25 2.63 -5.66 -6.85
N GLU A 26 1.91 -6.28 -7.79
CA GLU A 26 1.47 -7.67 -7.68
C GLU A 26 2.64 -8.65 -7.64
N THR A 27 3.65 -8.46 -8.52
CA THR A 27 4.84 -9.32 -8.54
C THR A 27 5.73 -9.10 -7.32
N ALA A 28 5.89 -7.84 -6.87
CA ALA A 28 6.63 -7.52 -5.66
C ALA A 28 5.92 -8.11 -4.41
N MET A 29 4.60 -7.97 -4.33
CA MET A 29 3.77 -8.51 -3.26
C MET A 29 3.82 -10.03 -3.19
N ALA A 30 3.74 -10.72 -4.34
CA ALA A 30 3.81 -12.18 -4.38
C ALA A 30 5.12 -12.70 -3.78
N PHE A 31 6.26 -12.09 -4.15
CA PHE A 31 7.55 -12.45 -3.60
C PHE A 31 7.69 -12.04 -2.14
N ALA A 32 7.22 -10.86 -1.74
CA ALA A 32 7.23 -10.38 -0.36
C ALA A 32 6.43 -11.32 0.57
N LYS A 33 5.24 -11.77 0.15
CA LYS A 33 4.44 -12.77 0.88
C LYS A 33 5.15 -14.12 1.03
N ALA A 34 5.86 -14.56 0.00
CA ALA A 34 6.66 -15.78 0.10
C ALA A 34 7.82 -15.59 1.10
N ALA A 35 8.51 -14.46 1.05
CA ALA A 35 9.58 -14.12 1.99
C ALA A 35 9.06 -13.97 3.43
N GLU A 36 7.91 -13.32 3.64
CA GLU A 36 7.22 -13.21 4.92
C GLU A 36 6.92 -14.59 5.53
N LYS A 37 6.37 -15.50 4.72
CA LYS A 37 6.06 -16.86 5.15
C LYS A 37 7.29 -17.60 5.65
N GLU A 38 8.43 -17.43 4.98
CA GLU A 38 9.68 -18.02 5.43
C GLU A 38 10.20 -17.37 6.72
N LEU A 39 10.08 -16.04 6.87
CA LEU A 39 10.47 -15.35 8.10
C LEU A 39 9.66 -15.85 9.30
N ARG A 40 8.35 -16.08 9.15
CA ARG A 40 7.49 -16.62 10.22
C ARG A 40 7.90 -18.00 10.73
N THR A 41 8.70 -18.74 9.97
CA THR A 41 9.24 -20.06 10.38
C THR A 41 10.54 -19.95 11.17
N ILE A 42 11.15 -18.78 11.30
CA ILE A 42 12.43 -18.57 11.95
C ILE A 42 12.19 -18.22 13.43
N PRO A 43 12.77 -18.99 14.38
CA PRO A 43 12.64 -18.71 15.79
C PRO A 43 13.25 -17.34 16.14
N GLY A 44 12.53 -16.56 16.94
CA GLY A 44 12.96 -15.24 17.38
C GLY A 44 12.49 -14.09 16.47
N ALA A 45 11.92 -14.36 15.31
CA ALA A 45 11.25 -13.36 14.50
C ALA A 45 9.79 -13.17 14.99
N THR A 46 9.40 -11.93 15.28
CA THR A 46 8.07 -11.56 15.81
C THR A 46 7.56 -10.30 15.15
N GLU A 47 6.28 -9.98 15.34
CA GLU A 47 5.64 -8.78 14.79
C GLU A 47 5.91 -8.61 13.28
N ILE A 48 5.71 -9.72 12.54
CA ILE A 48 6.02 -9.76 11.12
C ILE A 48 4.82 -9.22 10.35
N GLU A 49 5.05 -8.14 9.61
CA GLU A 49 4.05 -7.39 8.85
C GLU A 49 4.58 -7.03 7.45
N LEU A 50 3.66 -6.86 6.51
CA LEU A 50 3.95 -6.27 5.21
C LEU A 50 3.61 -4.78 5.26
N SER A 51 4.43 -3.94 4.61
CA SER A 51 4.15 -2.51 4.50
C SER A 51 2.90 -2.21 3.65
N VAL A 52 2.58 -3.13 2.74
CA VAL A 52 1.39 -3.08 1.91
C VAL A 52 0.49 -4.24 2.31
N GLU A 53 -0.60 -3.94 2.97
CA GLU A 53 -1.61 -4.94 3.31
C GLU A 53 -2.47 -5.29 2.09
N ASP A 54 -3.07 -6.48 2.11
CA ASP A 54 -4.14 -6.81 1.18
C ASP A 54 -5.23 -5.75 1.33
N GLY A 55 -5.51 -5.05 0.26
CA GLY A 55 -6.42 -3.90 0.29
C GLY A 55 -7.82 -4.29 0.75
N ASN A 56 -8.51 -3.32 1.27
CA ASN A 56 -9.92 -3.47 1.56
C ASN A 56 -10.68 -3.88 0.29
N PRO A 57 -11.71 -4.71 0.41
CA PRO A 57 -12.56 -5.02 -0.72
C PRO A 57 -13.14 -3.72 -1.31
N GLU A 58 -12.89 -3.52 -2.58
CA GLU A 58 -13.32 -2.36 -3.35
C GLU A 58 -14.32 -2.79 -4.41
N VAL A 59 -15.25 -1.90 -4.73
CA VAL A 59 -16.14 -2.07 -5.87
C VAL A 59 -15.57 -1.28 -7.03
N ASN A 60 -15.12 -1.99 -8.06
CA ASN A 60 -14.63 -1.37 -9.29
C ASN A 60 -15.80 -1.23 -10.27
N VAL A 61 -15.98 -0.01 -10.78
CA VAL A 61 -17.02 0.33 -11.77
C VAL A 61 -16.33 0.73 -13.06
N GLN A 62 -16.39 -0.15 -14.05
CA GLN A 62 -15.86 0.11 -15.39
C GLN A 62 -16.97 0.55 -16.33
N VAL A 63 -16.95 1.83 -16.70
CA VAL A 63 -17.97 2.44 -17.56
C VAL A 63 -17.65 2.19 -19.03
N ASP A 64 -18.64 1.67 -19.78
CA ASP A 64 -18.64 1.61 -21.24
C ASP A 64 -19.08 2.98 -21.77
N ARG A 65 -18.14 3.75 -22.30
CA ARG A 65 -18.37 5.13 -22.73
C ARG A 65 -19.32 5.23 -23.93
N ASP A 66 -19.31 4.25 -24.82
CA ASP A 66 -20.14 4.24 -26.01
C ASP A 66 -21.59 3.98 -25.64
N LYS A 67 -21.85 2.98 -24.78
CA LYS A 67 -23.18 2.72 -24.24
C LYS A 67 -23.70 3.89 -23.41
N MET A 68 -22.87 4.48 -22.56
CA MET A 68 -23.21 5.64 -21.75
C MET A 68 -23.67 6.81 -22.63
N ALA A 69 -22.91 7.13 -23.70
CA ALA A 69 -23.24 8.19 -24.63
C ALA A 69 -24.55 7.89 -25.41
N ALA A 70 -24.74 6.65 -25.87
CA ALA A 70 -25.95 6.22 -26.55
C ALA A 70 -27.23 6.35 -25.69
N LEU A 71 -27.07 6.18 -24.37
CA LEU A 71 -28.14 6.36 -23.38
C LEU A 71 -28.35 7.83 -22.98
N GLY A 72 -27.58 8.78 -23.53
CA GLY A 72 -27.71 10.20 -23.24
C GLY A 72 -27.17 10.59 -21.85
N LEU A 73 -26.15 9.87 -21.37
CA LEU A 73 -25.46 10.17 -20.11
C LEU A 73 -24.07 10.74 -20.39
N SER A 74 -23.64 11.70 -19.59
CA SER A 74 -22.28 12.21 -19.59
C SER A 74 -21.46 11.60 -18.44
N LEU A 75 -20.14 11.52 -18.63
CA LEU A 75 -19.25 11.05 -17.57
C LEU A 75 -19.30 11.96 -16.32
N GLN A 76 -19.54 13.25 -16.54
CA GLN A 76 -19.73 14.22 -15.47
C GLN A 76 -20.97 13.90 -14.64
N THR A 77 -22.11 13.67 -15.30
CA THR A 77 -23.37 13.30 -14.63
C THR A 77 -23.22 12.01 -13.83
N VAL A 78 -22.58 11.00 -14.42
CA VAL A 78 -22.32 9.72 -13.75
C VAL A 78 -21.41 9.91 -12.53
N GLY A 79 -20.30 10.65 -12.67
CA GLY A 79 -19.38 10.93 -11.59
C GLY A 79 -20.02 11.68 -10.42
N MET A 80 -20.78 12.74 -10.72
CA MET A 80 -21.48 13.53 -9.70
C MET A 80 -22.55 12.71 -8.97
N THR A 81 -23.31 11.89 -9.69
CA THR A 81 -24.33 11.04 -9.07
C THR A 81 -23.69 9.99 -8.17
N MET A 82 -22.61 9.34 -8.61
CA MET A 82 -21.87 8.40 -7.78
C MET A 82 -21.25 9.07 -6.55
N GLN A 83 -20.63 10.24 -6.72
CA GLN A 83 -20.09 11.00 -5.60
C GLN A 83 -21.18 11.31 -4.56
N THR A 84 -22.33 11.80 -5.00
CA THR A 84 -23.46 12.09 -4.12
C THR A 84 -23.98 10.83 -3.43
N ALA A 85 -24.08 9.72 -4.15
CA ALA A 85 -24.58 8.45 -3.61
C ALA A 85 -23.67 7.91 -2.48
N PHE A 86 -22.34 7.93 -2.67
CA PHE A 86 -21.38 7.30 -1.75
C PHE A 86 -20.77 8.26 -0.73
N SER A 87 -20.26 9.40 -1.18
CA SER A 87 -19.61 10.40 -0.31
C SER A 87 -20.60 11.39 0.28
N GLY A 88 -21.68 11.65 -0.42
CA GLY A 88 -22.68 12.65 -0.07
C GLY A 88 -22.40 13.99 -0.75
N ASN A 89 -23.45 14.84 -0.74
CA ASN A 89 -23.41 16.22 -1.18
C ASN A 89 -23.80 17.10 0.02
N THR A 90 -22.97 18.10 0.35
CA THR A 90 -23.16 19.04 1.47
C THR A 90 -23.38 20.47 1.03
N ASP A 91 -23.72 20.71 -0.24
CA ASP A 91 -23.95 22.05 -0.78
C ASP A 91 -25.20 22.72 -0.19
N GLY A 92 -26.15 21.91 0.31
CA GLY A 92 -27.35 22.38 0.97
C GLY A 92 -27.09 22.81 2.41
N LYS A 93 -27.63 23.97 2.81
CA LYS A 93 -27.54 24.46 4.18
C LYS A 93 -28.91 24.67 4.78
N PHE A 94 -29.07 24.29 6.03
CA PHE A 94 -30.23 24.57 6.84
C PHE A 94 -29.92 25.65 7.87
N ARG A 95 -30.67 26.75 7.88
CA ARG A 95 -30.50 27.83 8.80
C ARG A 95 -31.60 27.80 9.89
N ALA A 96 -31.16 27.72 11.14
CA ALA A 96 -32.02 27.79 12.32
C ALA A 96 -31.57 28.96 13.21
N GLY A 97 -32.24 30.10 13.09
CA GLY A 97 -31.85 31.32 13.79
C GLY A 97 -30.50 31.86 13.31
N GLU A 98 -29.53 31.94 14.22
CA GLU A 98 -28.14 32.38 13.92
C GLU A 98 -27.21 31.25 13.49
N TYR A 99 -27.68 29.99 13.53
CA TYR A 99 -26.87 28.83 13.23
C TYR A 99 -27.16 28.27 11.80
N GLU A 100 -26.11 27.92 11.10
CA GLU A 100 -26.16 27.20 9.84
C GLU A 100 -25.68 25.76 10.04
N TYR A 101 -26.43 24.80 9.49
CA TYR A 101 -26.11 23.36 9.50
C TYR A 101 -26.00 22.84 8.07
N ASP A 102 -24.98 22.05 7.79
CA ASP A 102 -24.82 21.40 6.50
C ASP A 102 -25.83 20.26 6.34
N ILE A 103 -26.54 20.23 5.19
CA ILE A 103 -27.41 19.13 4.83
C ILE A 103 -26.61 18.14 4.02
N ASN A 104 -26.35 16.96 4.55
CA ASN A 104 -25.65 15.91 3.81
C ASN A 104 -26.65 14.95 3.17
N ILE A 105 -26.73 15.00 1.83
CA ILE A 105 -27.60 14.14 1.02
C ILE A 105 -26.75 12.98 0.47
N LYS A 106 -27.05 11.75 0.89
CA LYS A 106 -26.40 10.52 0.40
C LYS A 106 -27.35 9.34 0.43
N TYR A 107 -27.00 8.28 -0.29
CA TYR A 107 -27.73 7.01 -0.19
C TYR A 107 -27.62 6.41 1.21
N ASN A 108 -28.68 5.72 1.63
CA ASN A 108 -28.68 4.99 2.90
C ASN A 108 -27.61 3.88 2.85
N ALA A 109 -27.04 3.56 4.02
CA ALA A 109 -26.05 2.49 4.14
C ALA A 109 -26.58 1.12 3.66
N PHE A 110 -27.89 0.88 3.72
CA PHE A 110 -28.52 -0.34 3.22
C PHE A 110 -28.50 -0.45 1.68
N ASP A 111 -28.60 0.68 0.97
CA ASP A 111 -28.71 0.72 -0.49
C ASP A 111 -27.31 0.78 -1.18
N ARG A 112 -26.23 0.51 -0.46
CA ARG A 112 -24.84 0.53 -0.95
C ARG A 112 -23.94 -0.49 -0.29
N LYS A 113 -24.49 -1.65 0.13
CA LYS A 113 -23.73 -2.70 0.82
C LYS A 113 -23.21 -3.78 -0.11
N SER A 114 -23.91 -4.04 -1.19
CA SER A 114 -23.61 -5.13 -2.12
C SER A 114 -23.28 -4.60 -3.51
N ILE A 115 -22.65 -5.43 -4.33
CA ILE A 115 -22.42 -5.14 -5.76
C ILE A 115 -23.76 -4.96 -6.48
N GLU A 116 -24.78 -5.71 -6.07
CA GLU A 116 -26.12 -5.64 -6.65
C GLU A 116 -26.76 -4.27 -6.40
N ASP A 117 -26.60 -3.70 -5.20
CA ASP A 117 -27.07 -2.36 -4.87
C ASP A 117 -26.38 -1.32 -5.74
N VAL A 118 -25.04 -1.40 -5.87
CA VAL A 118 -24.27 -0.51 -6.74
C VAL A 118 -24.68 -0.64 -8.20
N SER A 119 -24.87 -1.87 -8.69
CA SER A 119 -25.29 -2.15 -10.07
C SER A 119 -26.68 -1.60 -10.41
N ASN A 120 -27.54 -1.51 -9.41
CA ASN A 120 -28.90 -0.99 -9.53
C ASN A 120 -29.03 0.52 -9.29
N LEU A 121 -27.92 1.25 -9.07
CA LEU A 121 -27.95 2.70 -8.98
C LEU A 121 -28.61 3.33 -10.20
N ILE A 122 -29.50 4.29 -9.95
CA ILE A 122 -30.30 4.95 -10.99
C ILE A 122 -29.66 6.29 -11.35
N PHE A 123 -29.49 6.50 -12.64
CA PHE A 123 -29.03 7.74 -13.26
C PHE A 123 -30.17 8.33 -14.10
N ILE A 124 -30.26 9.65 -14.17
CA ILE A 124 -31.22 10.34 -14.98
C ILE A 124 -30.49 10.98 -16.15
N ASN A 125 -30.88 10.65 -17.38
CA ASN A 125 -30.32 11.25 -18.57
C ASN A 125 -30.96 12.60 -18.90
N ASP A 126 -30.45 13.27 -19.93
CA ASP A 126 -30.97 14.58 -20.40
C ASP A 126 -32.42 14.55 -20.87
N ARG A 127 -32.99 13.36 -21.14
CA ARG A 127 -34.37 13.12 -21.52
C ARG A 127 -35.29 12.83 -20.33
N GLY A 128 -34.75 12.78 -19.12
CA GLY A 128 -35.51 12.43 -17.92
C GLY A 128 -35.77 10.93 -17.74
N GLU A 129 -35.09 10.06 -18.50
CA GLU A 129 -35.21 8.61 -18.40
C GLU A 129 -34.34 8.07 -17.29
N GLN A 130 -34.83 7.06 -16.55
CA GLN A 130 -34.13 6.38 -15.51
C GLN A 130 -33.30 5.23 -16.09
N ILE A 131 -31.98 5.27 -15.89
CA ILE A 131 -31.02 4.30 -16.42
C ILE A 131 -30.25 3.70 -15.26
N LYS A 132 -30.21 2.37 -15.20
CA LYS A 132 -29.41 1.66 -14.17
C LYS A 132 -27.96 1.58 -14.58
N LEU A 133 -27.04 1.59 -13.58
CA LEU A 133 -25.59 1.48 -13.80
C LEU A 133 -25.22 0.25 -14.65
N ILE A 134 -25.81 -0.89 -14.36
CA ILE A 134 -25.55 -2.15 -15.07
C ILE A 134 -25.82 -2.08 -16.60
N GLN A 135 -26.59 -1.10 -17.08
CA GLN A 135 -26.88 -0.96 -18.51
C GLN A 135 -25.69 -0.41 -19.30
N PHE A 136 -24.78 0.33 -18.64
CA PHE A 136 -23.64 0.98 -19.30
C PHE A 136 -22.31 0.79 -18.56
N ALA A 137 -22.28 0.03 -17.46
CA ALA A 137 -21.06 -0.25 -16.70
C ALA A 137 -21.02 -1.70 -16.23
N THR A 138 -19.80 -2.21 -16.04
CA THR A 138 -19.54 -3.47 -15.38
C THR A 138 -19.10 -3.18 -13.96
N VAL A 139 -19.76 -3.82 -13.00
CA VAL A 139 -19.45 -3.70 -11.57
C VAL A 139 -18.82 -5.01 -11.11
N SER A 140 -17.63 -4.94 -10.50
CA SER A 140 -16.91 -6.11 -10.01
C SER A 140 -16.27 -5.83 -8.65
N GLU A 141 -16.12 -6.87 -7.84
CA GLU A 141 -15.26 -6.78 -6.68
C GLU A 141 -13.80 -6.74 -7.10
N SER A 142 -13.05 -5.90 -6.44
CA SER A 142 -11.61 -5.80 -6.55
C SER A 142 -11.03 -5.68 -5.14
N SER A 143 -9.82 -6.11 -4.96
CA SER A 143 -9.03 -5.74 -3.80
C SER A 143 -7.79 -5.02 -4.33
N GLY A 144 -7.75 -3.73 -4.16
CA GLY A 144 -6.56 -2.94 -4.48
C GLY A 144 -5.63 -2.90 -3.27
N PRO A 145 -4.31 -2.78 -3.46
CA PRO A 145 -3.40 -2.54 -2.35
C PRO A 145 -3.81 -1.25 -1.64
N SER A 146 -3.84 -1.29 -0.31
CA SER A 146 -4.26 -0.14 0.52
C SER A 146 -3.33 1.07 0.36
N GLU A 147 -2.07 0.81 0.06
CA GLU A 147 -1.01 1.81 -0.15
C GLU A 147 -0.07 1.36 -1.27
N LEU A 148 0.45 2.33 -2.03
CA LEU A 148 1.42 2.10 -3.11
C LEU A 148 2.75 2.71 -2.70
N GLU A 149 3.67 1.88 -2.23
CA GLU A 149 5.05 2.29 -2.00
C GLU A 149 5.86 2.24 -3.30
N ARG A 150 6.78 3.19 -3.45
CA ARG A 150 7.74 3.20 -4.57
C ARG A 150 9.12 3.55 -4.05
N ARG A 151 10.10 2.75 -4.45
CA ARG A 151 11.53 3.04 -4.24
C ARG A 151 12.22 3.06 -5.61
N ASP A 152 12.98 4.11 -5.88
CA ASP A 152 13.70 4.30 -7.15
C ASP A 152 12.82 4.15 -8.39
N LYS A 153 11.59 4.68 -8.33
CA LYS A 153 10.56 4.63 -9.38
C LYS A 153 9.94 3.24 -9.62
N SER A 154 10.41 2.19 -8.95
CA SER A 154 9.84 0.85 -8.98
C SER A 154 8.81 0.66 -7.86
N ALA A 155 7.82 -0.19 -8.09
CA ALA A 155 6.89 -0.58 -7.03
C ALA A 155 7.67 -1.33 -5.94
N SER A 156 7.41 -1.01 -4.67
CA SER A 156 8.09 -1.65 -3.54
C SER A 156 7.10 -2.17 -2.52
N VAL A 157 7.48 -3.27 -1.86
CA VAL A 157 6.78 -3.85 -0.72
C VAL A 157 7.83 -4.24 0.31
N THR A 158 7.67 -3.80 1.54
CA THR A 158 8.61 -4.08 2.62
C THR A 158 8.04 -5.13 3.57
N VAL A 159 8.80 -6.18 3.83
CA VAL A 159 8.54 -7.12 4.94
C VAL A 159 9.26 -6.58 6.16
N LYS A 160 8.53 -6.31 7.23
CA LYS A 160 9.04 -5.79 8.51
C LYS A 160 8.91 -6.84 9.59
N GLY A 161 9.81 -6.81 10.58
CA GLY A 161 9.70 -7.68 11.73
C GLY A 161 10.59 -7.19 12.88
N GLN A 162 10.35 -7.77 14.05
CA GLN A 162 11.14 -7.54 15.24
C GLN A 162 11.86 -8.82 15.65
N ASN A 163 13.02 -8.70 16.29
CA ASN A 163 13.73 -9.84 16.84
C ASN A 163 13.56 -9.90 18.37
N VAL A 164 13.34 -11.11 18.89
CA VAL A 164 13.25 -11.35 20.34
C VAL A 164 14.14 -12.54 20.72
N GLY A 165 15.08 -12.30 21.61
CA GLY A 165 15.97 -13.34 22.15
C GLY A 165 17.04 -13.88 21.21
N VAL A 166 17.04 -13.50 19.94
CA VAL A 166 18.00 -13.89 18.90
C VAL A 166 18.52 -12.64 18.23
N ALA A 167 19.81 -12.56 17.93
CA ALA A 167 20.38 -11.42 17.24
C ALA A 167 19.81 -11.27 15.82
N SER A 168 19.53 -10.03 15.40
CA SER A 168 18.96 -9.71 14.07
C SER A 168 19.79 -10.32 12.94
N GLY A 169 21.11 -10.23 13.00
CA GLY A 169 22.02 -10.82 12.01
C GLY A 169 21.89 -12.34 11.86
N THR A 170 21.59 -13.07 12.93
CA THR A 170 21.38 -14.53 12.89
C THR A 170 20.06 -14.86 12.18
N ILE A 171 19.00 -14.12 12.48
CA ILE A 171 17.69 -14.29 11.84
C ILE A 171 17.83 -13.96 10.35
N VAL A 172 18.47 -12.85 10.02
CA VAL A 172 18.66 -12.43 8.62
C VAL A 172 19.46 -13.46 7.83
N SER A 173 20.53 -14.04 8.40
CA SER A 173 21.30 -15.08 7.72
C SER A 173 20.45 -16.34 7.42
N GLN A 174 19.63 -16.78 8.38
CA GLN A 174 18.71 -17.90 8.17
C GLN A 174 17.61 -17.57 7.15
N TRP A 175 17.15 -16.34 7.17
CA TRP A 175 16.14 -15.84 6.24
C TRP A 175 16.70 -15.77 4.82
N GLN A 176 17.93 -15.27 4.66
CA GLN A 176 18.65 -15.24 3.38
C GLN A 176 18.76 -16.64 2.76
N GLU A 177 19.17 -17.65 3.52
CA GLU A 177 19.27 -19.02 3.05
C GLU A 177 17.94 -19.60 2.55
N LYS A 178 16.82 -19.13 3.14
CA LYS A 178 15.46 -19.52 2.71
C LYS A 178 15.00 -18.77 1.49
N ILE A 179 15.25 -17.44 1.44
CA ILE A 179 14.91 -16.59 0.30
C ILE A 179 15.67 -17.04 -0.95
N ASP A 180 16.93 -17.42 -0.83
CA ASP A 180 17.75 -17.91 -1.97
C ASP A 180 17.20 -19.20 -2.60
N LYS A 181 16.33 -19.92 -1.88
CA LYS A 181 15.64 -21.12 -2.40
C LYS A 181 14.29 -20.78 -3.05
N LEU A 182 13.80 -19.56 -2.87
CA LEU A 182 12.56 -19.11 -3.51
C LEU A 182 12.82 -18.78 -4.98
N GLU A 183 11.85 -19.11 -5.81
CA GLU A 183 11.88 -18.76 -7.22
C GLU A 183 11.64 -17.24 -7.35
N LYS A 184 12.68 -16.50 -7.76
CA LYS A 184 12.62 -15.06 -7.94
C LYS A 184 12.02 -14.73 -9.30
N PRO A 185 10.86 -14.03 -9.36
CA PRO A 185 10.27 -13.63 -10.64
C PRO A 185 11.17 -12.64 -11.40
N THR A 186 11.08 -12.63 -12.71
CA THR A 186 11.85 -11.73 -13.56
C THR A 186 11.53 -10.26 -13.24
N GLY A 187 12.58 -9.47 -12.99
CA GLY A 187 12.45 -8.03 -12.68
C GLY A 187 12.13 -7.73 -11.22
N VAL A 188 12.08 -8.75 -10.36
CA VAL A 188 11.99 -8.55 -8.90
C VAL A 188 13.39 -8.52 -8.33
N ASP A 189 13.69 -7.52 -7.49
CA ASP A 189 14.90 -7.42 -6.70
C ASP A 189 14.56 -7.15 -5.24
N TYR A 190 15.51 -7.40 -4.34
CA TYR A 190 15.32 -7.10 -2.93
C TYR A 190 16.61 -6.57 -2.31
N ILE A 191 16.45 -5.76 -1.28
CA ILE A 191 17.53 -5.24 -0.45
C ILE A 191 17.18 -5.42 1.02
N TRP A 192 18.19 -5.61 1.86
CA TRP A 192 18.02 -5.65 3.29
C TRP A 192 17.82 -4.23 3.84
N GLY A 193 16.86 -4.06 4.73
CA GLY A 193 16.59 -2.84 5.47
C GLY A 193 16.76 -3.07 6.98
N GLY A 194 16.39 -2.07 7.79
CA GLY A 194 16.48 -2.14 9.23
C GLY A 194 17.94 -2.12 9.75
N ASP A 195 18.22 -2.90 10.80
CA ASP A 195 19.55 -2.93 11.42
C ASP A 195 20.67 -3.33 10.45
N MET A 196 20.35 -4.13 9.42
CA MET A 196 21.34 -4.58 8.44
C MET A 196 21.79 -3.46 7.50
N GLU A 197 20.88 -2.57 7.10
CA GLU A 197 21.21 -1.38 6.31
C GLU A 197 22.16 -0.47 7.11
N ASN A 198 21.80 -0.19 8.36
CA ASN A 198 22.60 0.63 9.28
C ASN A 198 23.99 0.02 9.56
N GLN A 199 24.07 -1.29 9.74
CA GLN A 199 25.35 -1.99 9.96
C GLN A 199 26.23 -1.95 8.69
N SER A 200 25.65 -2.20 7.51
CA SER A 200 26.39 -2.18 6.24
C SER A 200 27.02 -0.81 5.97
N GLU A 201 26.25 0.26 6.16
CA GLU A 201 26.74 1.63 6.02
C GLU A 201 27.78 1.98 7.08
N GLY A 202 27.55 1.57 8.33
CA GLY A 202 28.49 1.78 9.43
C GLY A 202 29.82 1.09 9.18
N PHE A 203 29.84 -0.18 8.79
CA PHE A 203 31.06 -0.92 8.48
C PHE A 203 31.79 -0.36 7.26
N GLY A 204 31.08 0.08 6.23
CA GLY A 204 31.67 0.75 5.08
C GLY A 204 32.42 2.03 5.47
N THR A 205 31.79 2.87 6.26
CA THR A 205 32.40 4.12 6.77
C THR A 205 33.59 3.87 7.67
N LEU A 206 33.48 2.90 8.58
CA LEU A 206 34.58 2.50 9.47
C LEU A 206 35.75 1.92 8.68
N GLY A 207 35.53 1.13 7.66
CA GLY A 207 36.55 0.58 6.78
C GLY A 207 37.37 1.66 6.07
N ILE A 208 36.70 2.67 5.53
CA ILE A 208 37.36 3.83 4.91
C ILE A 208 38.14 4.63 5.92
N ALA A 209 37.59 4.89 7.12
CA ALA A 209 38.28 5.59 8.21
C ALA A 209 39.54 4.84 8.69
N LEU A 210 39.45 3.52 8.81
CA LEU A 210 40.58 2.66 9.18
C LEU A 210 41.69 2.73 8.12
N LEU A 211 41.35 2.62 6.85
CA LEU A 211 42.31 2.75 5.74
C LEU A 211 43.00 4.13 5.74
N ALA A 212 42.22 5.19 5.92
CA ALA A 212 42.76 6.55 6.01
C ALA A 212 43.73 6.70 7.23
N ALA A 213 43.34 6.11 8.39
CA ALA A 213 44.20 6.13 9.58
C ALA A 213 45.53 5.38 9.35
N ILE A 214 45.49 4.21 8.71
CA ILE A 214 46.73 3.44 8.40
C ILE A 214 47.62 4.23 7.44
N ILE A 215 47.05 4.86 6.40
CA ILE A 215 47.85 5.70 5.49
C ILE A 215 48.46 6.89 6.21
N LEU A 216 47.72 7.54 7.09
CA LEU A 216 48.21 8.69 7.86
C LEU A 216 49.32 8.29 8.80
N VAL A 217 49.19 7.18 9.54
CA VAL A 217 50.25 6.63 10.40
C VAL A 217 51.51 6.28 9.58
N TYR A 218 51.33 5.67 8.42
CA TYR A 218 52.44 5.35 7.51
C TYR A 218 53.15 6.62 7.04
N LEU A 219 52.43 7.67 6.63
CA LEU A 219 53.01 8.95 6.21
C LEU A 219 53.78 9.62 7.34
N VAL A 220 53.30 9.57 8.59
CA VAL A 220 53.99 10.13 9.75
C VAL A 220 55.23 9.34 10.07
N MET A 221 55.24 8.00 9.88
CA MET A 221 56.44 7.17 10.14
C MET A 221 57.51 7.30 9.07
N VAL A 222 57.18 7.70 7.85
CA VAL A 222 58.12 7.87 6.72
C VAL A 222 58.69 9.27 6.67
N SER A 223 58.04 10.27 7.30
CA SER A 223 58.54 11.65 7.42
C SER A 223 59.52 11.82 8.56
#